data_e27fbacba58a53241eaa2fd398af55dd
#
_entry.id   e27fbacba58a53241eaa2fd398af55dd
#
_cell.length_a   1.000
_cell.length_b   1.000
_cell.length_c   1.000
_cell.angle_alpha   90.00
_cell.angle_beta   90.00
_cell.angle_gamma   90.00
#
_symmetry.space_group_name_H-M   'P 1'
#
loop_
_entity.id
_entity.type
_entity.pdbx_description
1 polymer ?
#
loop_
_entity_poly.entity_id
_entity_poly.type
_entity_poly.pdbx_seq_one_letter_code
_entity_poly.pdbx_strand_id
1 'polypeptide(L)'
;MEKLNYFKSKIRDMLWSYKHFQYKIEIIPDNPNPDSLRDNIVYVVGSKNYIKWGYMKCPCGCGDTIMLSLNEKAYPSWSIKQDKIGRATISPSVNKLDGCKSHFFIRKGKLIWATFNDY
;
A
#
# COMPACT_ATOMS: atom_id res chain seq x y z
N MET A 1 -34.16 5.82 12.73
CA MET A 1 -33.86 4.50 12.17
C MET A 1 -32.89 4.55 10.99
N GLU A 2 -33.07 5.48 10.05
CA GLU A 2 -32.18 5.61 8.90
C GLU A 2 -30.72 5.88 9.29
N LYS A 3 -30.50 6.73 10.28
CA LYS A 3 -29.14 7.03 10.77
C LYS A 3 -28.46 5.81 11.37
N LEU A 4 -29.20 4.95 12.06
CA LEU A 4 -28.65 3.75 12.66
C LEU A 4 -28.26 2.72 11.61
N ASN A 5 -29.10 2.56 10.57
CA ASN A 5 -28.80 1.67 9.45
C ASN A 5 -27.60 2.13 8.64
N TYR A 6 -27.45 3.44 8.44
CA TYR A 6 -26.29 4.03 7.79
C TYR A 6 -25.01 3.74 8.58
N PHE A 7 -25.05 3.91 9.90
CA PHE A 7 -23.91 3.63 10.77
C PHE A 7 -23.51 2.16 10.74
N LYS A 8 -24.48 1.25 10.83
CA LYS A 8 -24.22 -0.19 10.76
C LYS A 8 -23.63 -0.60 9.41
N SER A 9 -24.12 -0.01 8.33
CA SER A 9 -23.60 -0.24 6.99
C SER A 9 -22.15 0.22 6.87
N LYS A 10 -21.82 1.42 7.35
CA LYS A 10 -20.46 1.95 7.32
C LYS A 10 -19.49 1.12 8.16
N ILE A 11 -19.89 0.68 9.32
CA ILE A 11 -19.07 -0.19 10.17
C ILE A 11 -18.85 -1.54 9.47
N ARG A 12 -19.88 -2.09 8.85
CA ARG A 12 -19.79 -3.35 8.11
C ARG A 12 -18.80 -3.23 6.94
N ASP A 13 -18.91 -2.16 6.16
CA ASP A 13 -18.02 -1.91 5.03
C ASP A 13 -16.58 -1.72 5.49
N MET A 14 -16.38 -1.02 6.58
CA MET A 14 -15.07 -0.82 7.17
C MET A 14 -14.45 -2.14 7.63
N LEU A 15 -15.24 -2.99 8.31
CA LEU A 15 -14.78 -4.31 8.77
C LEU A 15 -14.48 -5.24 7.59
N TRP A 16 -15.30 -5.16 6.55
CA TRP A 16 -15.10 -5.94 5.34
C TRP A 16 -13.79 -5.54 4.64
N SER A 17 -13.56 -4.23 4.48
CA SER A 17 -12.30 -3.69 3.93
C SER A 17 -11.11 -4.13 4.78
N TYR A 18 -11.25 -4.11 6.09
CA TYR A 18 -10.21 -4.56 7.01
C TYR A 18 -9.82 -6.01 6.75
N LYS A 19 -10.79 -6.90 6.53
CA LYS A 19 -10.54 -8.32 6.31
C LYS A 19 -10.02 -8.65 4.91
N HIS A 20 -10.49 -7.95 3.87
CA HIS A 20 -10.33 -8.39 2.48
C HIS A 20 -9.33 -7.57 1.68
N PHE A 21 -9.13 -6.29 2.00
CA PHE A 21 -8.31 -5.39 1.19
C PHE A 21 -7.30 -4.60 2.02
N GLN A 22 -6.92 -5.12 3.17
CA GLN A 22 -6.04 -4.37 4.04
C GLN A 22 -4.57 -4.64 3.71
N TYR A 23 -3.90 -3.62 3.17
CA TYR A 23 -2.45 -3.61 3.07
C TYR A 23 -1.85 -3.30 4.44
N LYS A 24 -0.95 -4.16 4.89
CA LYS A 24 -0.23 -4.03 6.15
C LYS A 24 1.23 -3.81 5.87
N ILE A 25 1.93 -3.25 6.84
CA ILE A 25 3.37 -3.01 6.75
C ILE A 25 4.11 -4.11 7.52
N GLU A 26 5.17 -4.64 6.90
CA GLU A 26 6.10 -5.54 7.57
C GLU A 26 7.50 -4.96 7.42
N ILE A 27 8.17 -4.71 8.55
CA ILE A 27 9.54 -4.17 8.56
C ILE A 27 10.51 -5.34 8.56
N ILE A 28 11.41 -5.35 7.58
CA ILE A 28 12.41 -6.41 7.41
C ILE A 28 13.81 -5.80 7.36
N PRO A 29 14.84 -6.51 7.86
CA PRO A 29 16.20 -5.95 7.92
C PRO A 29 16.92 -5.91 6.57
N ASP A 30 16.59 -6.83 5.67
CA ASP A 30 17.27 -6.99 4.39
C ASP A 30 16.27 -7.04 3.24
N ASN A 31 16.80 -6.87 2.02
CA ASN A 31 15.97 -6.93 0.82
C ASN A 31 15.23 -8.28 0.73
N PRO A 32 13.93 -8.27 0.44
CA PRO A 32 13.18 -9.52 0.36
C PRO A 32 13.49 -10.28 -0.93
N ASN A 33 13.30 -11.60 -0.88
CA ASN A 33 13.28 -12.40 -2.09
C ASN A 33 11.97 -12.11 -2.85
N PRO A 34 12.03 -11.64 -4.11
CA PRO A 34 10.81 -11.32 -4.86
C PRO A 34 9.81 -12.48 -4.96
N ASP A 35 10.32 -13.71 -4.99
CA ASP A 35 9.45 -14.90 -5.10
C ASP A 35 8.71 -15.23 -3.81
N SER A 36 9.11 -14.64 -2.69
CA SER A 36 8.52 -14.90 -1.38
C SER A 36 7.58 -13.79 -0.90
N LEU A 37 7.34 -12.76 -1.70
CA LEU A 37 6.45 -11.67 -1.33
C LEU A 37 5.00 -12.16 -1.24
N ARG A 38 4.33 -11.76 -0.15
CA ARG A 38 2.91 -12.07 0.04
C ARG A 38 2.04 -10.94 -0.48
N ASP A 39 0.83 -11.29 -0.91
CA ASP A 39 -0.16 -10.28 -1.30
C ASP A 39 -0.55 -9.43 -0.09
N ASN A 40 -0.92 -8.19 -0.34
CA ASN A 40 -1.45 -7.25 0.66
C ASN A 40 -0.45 -6.90 1.76
N ILE A 41 0.84 -7.08 1.52
CA ILE A 41 1.90 -6.66 2.44
C ILE A 41 2.81 -5.66 1.73
N VAL A 42 3.08 -4.55 2.40
CA VAL A 42 4.11 -3.61 2.00
C VAL A 42 5.32 -3.87 2.89
N TYR A 43 6.40 -4.37 2.29
CA TYR A 43 7.64 -4.66 3.02
C TYR A 43 8.49 -3.41 3.07
N VAL A 44 8.88 -3.01 4.27
CA VAL A 44 9.74 -1.84 4.47
C VAL A 44 11.09 -2.32 4.95
N VAL A 45 12.12 -2.02 4.16
CA VAL A 45 13.49 -2.45 4.48
C VAL A 45 14.18 -1.38 5.30
N GLY A 46 14.67 -1.76 6.48
CA GLY A 46 15.36 -0.85 7.35
C GLY A 46 15.24 -1.22 8.82
N SER A 47 15.57 -0.26 9.67
CA SER A 47 15.41 -0.35 11.11
C SER A 47 14.53 0.79 11.60
N LYS A 48 14.23 0.82 12.91
CA LYS A 48 13.38 1.86 13.51
C LYS A 48 13.81 3.29 13.15
N ASN A 49 15.11 3.52 12.96
CA ASN A 49 15.64 4.86 12.74
C ASN A 49 16.10 5.11 11.30
N TYR A 50 16.02 4.11 10.43
CA TYR A 50 16.52 4.25 9.07
C TYR A 50 15.73 3.34 8.13
N ILE A 51 14.82 3.94 7.39
CA ILE A 51 13.97 3.27 6.41
C ILE A 51 14.47 3.65 5.02
N LYS A 52 14.75 2.66 4.19
CA LYS A 52 15.44 2.84 2.91
C LYS A 52 14.55 2.56 1.70
N TRP A 53 13.86 1.43 1.71
CA TRP A 53 13.11 0.94 0.55
C TRP A 53 11.78 0.33 0.97
N GLY A 54 10.79 0.45 0.08
CA GLY A 54 9.55 -0.29 0.19
C GLY A 54 9.41 -1.27 -0.97
N TYR A 55 8.85 -2.44 -0.70
CA TYR A 55 8.61 -3.48 -1.71
C TYR A 55 7.18 -3.99 -1.60
N MET A 56 6.56 -4.27 -2.74
CA MET A 56 5.25 -4.92 -2.75
C MET A 56 5.06 -5.64 -4.08
N LYS A 57 4.19 -6.66 -4.07
CA LYS A 57 3.75 -7.28 -5.32
C LYS A 57 2.83 -6.31 -6.04
N CYS A 58 2.97 -6.23 -7.37
CA CYS A 58 2.05 -5.43 -8.16
C CYS A 58 0.61 -5.92 -7.97
N PRO A 59 -0.32 -5.03 -7.58
CA PRO A 59 -1.69 -5.48 -7.27
C PRO A 59 -2.50 -5.92 -8.48
N CYS A 60 -2.01 -5.68 -9.70
CA CYS A 60 -2.71 -6.13 -10.91
C CYS A 60 -2.58 -7.63 -11.17
N GLY A 61 -1.68 -8.32 -10.45
CA GLY A 61 -1.45 -9.74 -10.65
C GLY A 61 -0.45 -10.10 -11.73
N CYS A 62 0.29 -9.11 -12.28
CA CYS A 62 1.28 -9.36 -13.34
C CYS A 62 2.53 -10.11 -12.87
N GLY A 63 2.72 -10.25 -11.56
CA GLY A 63 3.89 -10.92 -10.97
C GLY A 63 5.08 -10.02 -10.74
N ASP A 64 5.03 -8.77 -11.15
CA ASP A 64 6.14 -7.84 -10.94
C ASP A 64 6.23 -7.40 -9.48
N THR A 65 7.47 -7.12 -9.07
CA THR A 65 7.75 -6.52 -7.76
C THR A 65 7.92 -5.01 -7.96
N ILE A 66 7.22 -4.23 -7.13
CA ILE A 66 7.35 -2.78 -7.11
C ILE A 66 8.32 -2.42 -6.00
N MET A 67 9.31 -1.59 -6.34
CA MET A 67 10.29 -1.07 -5.38
C MET A 67 10.14 0.45 -5.29
N LEU A 68 9.96 0.95 -4.07
CA LEU A 68 9.72 2.37 -3.81
C LEU A 68 10.89 2.93 -2.99
N SER A 69 11.51 4.00 -3.49
CA SER A 69 12.53 4.71 -2.72
C SER A 69 11.86 5.51 -1.61
N LEU A 70 12.32 5.33 -0.38
CA LEU A 70 11.83 6.07 0.79
C LEU A 70 12.80 7.17 1.21
N ASN A 71 13.81 7.44 0.38
CA ASN A 71 14.78 8.51 0.61
C ASN A 71 14.19 9.83 0.15
N GLU A 72 13.93 10.73 1.08
CA GLU A 72 13.34 12.05 0.81
C GLU A 72 14.20 12.92 -0.12
N LYS A 73 15.49 12.66 -0.15
CA LYS A 73 16.43 13.41 -1.00
C LYS A 73 16.47 12.89 -2.44
N ALA A 74 15.89 11.73 -2.71
CA ALA A 74 15.82 11.16 -4.04
C ALA A 74 14.52 11.59 -4.73
N TYR A 75 14.49 11.48 -6.06
CA TYR A 75 13.28 11.68 -6.84
C TYR A 75 13.22 10.61 -7.92
N PRO A 76 12.11 9.88 -8.05
CA PRO A 76 10.91 9.95 -7.20
C PRO A 76 11.14 9.32 -5.83
N SER A 77 10.34 9.75 -4.86
CA SER A 77 10.36 9.16 -3.53
C SER A 77 8.94 9.04 -2.97
N TRP A 78 8.76 8.11 -2.05
CA TRP A 78 7.47 7.85 -1.42
C TRP A 78 7.60 7.90 0.08
N SER A 79 6.47 8.15 0.75
CA SER A 79 6.37 7.97 2.19
C SER A 79 5.39 6.84 2.46
N ILE A 80 5.75 5.98 3.42
CA ILE A 80 4.90 4.87 3.85
C ILE A 80 4.62 5.07 5.32
N LYS A 81 3.33 5.18 5.66
CA LYS A 81 2.88 5.38 7.03
C LYS A 81 1.97 4.26 7.46
N GLN A 82 1.98 3.96 8.74
CA GLN A 82 1.14 2.95 9.36
C GLN A 82 0.23 3.65 10.37
N ASP A 83 -1.07 3.36 10.34
CA ASP A 83 -1.99 3.89 11.33
C ASP A 83 -2.01 3.01 12.59
N LYS A 84 -2.86 3.38 13.56
CA LYS A 84 -2.91 2.71 14.87
C LYS A 84 -3.30 1.24 14.79
N ILE A 85 -4.02 0.84 13.75
CA ILE A 85 -4.46 -0.55 13.58
C ILE A 85 -3.64 -1.30 12.53
N GLY A 86 -2.54 -0.71 12.06
CA GLY A 86 -1.59 -1.39 11.18
C GLY A 86 -1.82 -1.23 9.69
N ARG A 87 -2.76 -0.36 9.28
CA ARG A 87 -3.03 -0.15 7.86
C ARG A 87 -1.99 0.75 7.22
N ALA A 88 -1.57 0.39 6.01
CA ALA A 88 -0.57 1.13 5.27
C ALA A 88 -1.19 2.28 4.48
N THR A 89 -0.47 3.41 4.42
CA THR A 89 -0.77 4.50 3.49
C THR A 89 0.52 4.86 2.76
N ILE A 90 0.48 4.84 1.44
CA ILE A 90 1.61 5.20 0.57
C ILE A 90 1.29 6.52 -0.12
N SER A 91 2.20 7.48 -0.02
CA SER A 91 2.06 8.80 -0.66
C SER A 91 3.35 9.13 -1.41
N PRO A 92 3.27 9.70 -2.62
CA PRO A 92 2.09 9.85 -3.47
C PRO A 92 1.62 8.53 -4.07
N SER A 93 0.84 8.58 -5.14
CA SER A 93 0.39 7.37 -5.85
C SER A 93 1.56 6.60 -6.45
N VAL A 94 1.37 5.30 -6.64
CA VAL A 94 2.33 4.44 -7.33
C VAL A 94 1.93 4.36 -8.80
N ASN A 95 2.82 4.84 -9.67
CA ASN A 95 2.58 4.86 -11.11
C ASN A 95 3.70 4.07 -11.79
N LYS A 96 3.35 2.89 -12.27
CA LYS A 96 4.29 2.00 -12.95
C LYS A 96 4.39 2.43 -14.41
N LEU A 97 5.56 2.90 -14.83
CA LEU A 97 5.75 3.48 -16.16
C LEU A 97 5.99 2.44 -17.26
N ASP A 98 6.29 1.20 -16.87
CA ASP A 98 6.54 0.09 -17.80
C ASP A 98 5.70 -1.14 -17.43
N GLY A 99 5.82 -2.18 -18.22
CA GLY A 99 5.10 -3.43 -17.98
C GLY A 99 3.59 -3.24 -18.00
N CYS A 100 2.92 -3.55 -16.91
CA CYS A 100 1.46 -3.47 -16.79
C CYS A 100 0.93 -2.04 -16.70
N LYS A 101 1.79 -1.06 -16.46
CA LYS A 101 1.46 0.36 -16.34
C LYS A 101 0.38 0.65 -15.29
N SER A 102 0.37 -0.10 -14.21
CA SER A 102 -0.57 0.10 -13.11
C SER A 102 -0.35 1.44 -12.44
N HIS A 103 -1.45 2.14 -12.15
CA HIS A 103 -1.43 3.39 -11.40
C HIS A 103 -2.48 3.31 -10.29
N PHE A 104 -2.04 3.42 -9.04
CA PHE A 104 -2.92 3.20 -7.91
C PHE A 104 -2.47 3.97 -6.68
N PHE A 105 -3.39 4.05 -5.72
CA PHE A 105 -3.14 4.58 -4.39
C PHE A 105 -3.31 3.47 -3.37
N ILE A 106 -2.55 3.55 -2.27
CA ILE A 106 -2.81 2.75 -1.06
C ILE A 106 -3.11 3.75 0.05
N ARG A 107 -4.35 3.77 0.52
CA ARG A 107 -4.80 4.68 1.56
C ARG A 107 -5.54 3.91 2.65
N LYS A 108 -5.03 3.99 3.89
CA LYS A 108 -5.61 3.29 5.04
C LYS A 108 -5.88 1.82 4.73
N GLY A 109 -4.89 1.17 4.13
CA GLY A 109 -4.94 -0.24 3.77
C GLY A 109 -5.72 -0.58 2.51
N LYS A 110 -6.37 0.39 1.87
CA LYS A 110 -7.20 0.15 0.69
C LYS A 110 -6.44 0.41 -0.59
N LEU A 111 -6.60 -0.49 -1.56
CA LEU A 111 -6.13 -0.29 -2.92
C LEU A 111 -7.17 0.52 -3.69
N ILE A 112 -6.74 1.64 -4.27
CA ILE A 112 -7.60 2.52 -5.06
C ILE A 112 -6.93 2.71 -6.42
N TRP A 113 -7.55 2.19 -7.47
CA TRP A 113 -7.04 2.37 -8.83
C TRP A 113 -7.26 3.80 -9.28
N ALA A 114 -6.22 4.42 -9.85
CA ALA A 114 -6.32 5.77 -10.37
C ALA A 114 -7.13 5.79 -11.67
N THR A 115 -7.91 6.85 -11.85
CA THR A 115 -8.67 7.12 -13.06
C THR A 115 -8.11 8.38 -13.72
N PHE A 116 -8.60 8.70 -14.91
CA PHE A 116 -8.18 9.93 -15.61
C PHE A 116 -8.43 11.19 -14.78
N ASN A 117 -9.41 11.17 -13.90
CA ASN A 117 -9.76 12.33 -13.07
C ASN A 117 -8.87 12.50 -11.84
N ASP A 118 -7.99 11.55 -11.58
CA ASP A 118 -7.09 11.56 -10.42
C ASP A 118 -5.68 12.10 -10.74
N TYR A 119 -5.46 12.52 -11.97
CA TYR A 119 -4.20 13.11 -12.41
C TYR A 119 -4.15 14.60 -12.19
#